data_2df21ab1a1d0ddc755b043c91ed1f79b
#
_entry.id   2df21ab1a1d0ddc755b043c91ed1f79b
#
_cell.length_a   1.000
_cell.length_b   1.000
_cell.length_c   1.000
_cell.angle_alpha   90.00
_cell.angle_beta   90.00
_cell.angle_gamma   90.00
#
_symmetry.space_group_name_H-M   'P 1'
#
loop_
_entity.id
_entity.type
_entity.pdbx_description
1 polymer ?
#
loop_
_entity_poly.entity_id
_entity_poly.type
_entity_poly.pdbx_seq_one_letter_code
_entity_poly.pdbx_strand_id
1 'polypeptide(L)'
;DFTGHACANCRKMEENVWPDERVKKLMDEFILVSLYVDDREKLPAHKQFTYTTADSSKKEIVTVGDKWATFQVENFGVTSQPYYVLISPDEKLLNMPAAYEPSAAAYAMWLQCGLDAFNKK
;
A
#
# COMPACT_ATOMS: atom_id res chain seq x y z
N ASP A 1 -2.49 0.21 -0.82
CA ASP A 1 -2.43 0.02 0.64
C ASP A 1 -1.69 -1.27 0.96
N PHE A 2 -0.44 -1.13 1.37
CA PHE A 2 0.32 -2.27 1.89
C PHE A 2 -0.06 -2.46 3.35
N THR A 3 -0.70 -3.59 3.64
CA THR A 3 -1.28 -3.88 4.94
C THR A 3 -0.87 -5.28 5.40
N GLY A 4 -1.28 -5.67 6.58
CA GLY A 4 -1.08 -7.01 7.10
C GLY A 4 -2.26 -7.43 7.96
N HIS A 5 -2.53 -8.72 7.99
CA HIS A 5 -3.57 -9.28 8.85
C HIS A 5 -3.25 -9.04 10.32
N ALA A 6 -1.97 -9.12 10.69
CA ALA A 6 -1.50 -8.93 12.06
C ALA A 6 -1.04 -7.50 12.35
N CYS A 7 -1.36 -6.54 11.50
CA CYS A 7 -0.89 -5.16 11.62
C CYS A 7 -1.84 -4.33 12.49
N ALA A 8 -1.45 -4.06 13.73
CA ALA A 8 -2.27 -3.29 14.67
C ALA A 8 -2.52 -1.85 14.17
N ASN A 9 -1.50 -1.19 13.65
CA ASN A 9 -1.64 0.18 13.15
C ASN A 9 -2.52 0.24 11.89
N CYS A 10 -2.51 -0.81 11.08
CA CYS A 10 -3.41 -0.90 9.92
C CYS A 10 -4.87 -0.92 10.38
N ARG A 11 -5.17 -1.70 11.43
CA ARG A 11 -6.52 -1.75 12.02
C ARG A 11 -6.91 -0.38 12.61
N LYS A 12 -5.98 0.30 13.28
CA LYS A 12 -6.24 1.63 13.85
C LYS A 12 -6.60 2.65 12.77
N MET A 13 -5.92 2.62 11.63
CA MET A 13 -6.25 3.50 10.51
C MET A 13 -7.66 3.20 9.99
N GLU A 14 -7.99 1.93 9.80
CA GLU A 14 -9.30 1.51 9.29
C GLU A 14 -10.43 1.87 10.25
N GLU A 15 -10.19 1.79 11.56
CA GLU A 15 -11.20 2.04 12.58
C GLU A 15 -11.34 3.51 12.96
N ASN A 16 -10.26 4.27 12.95
CA ASN A 16 -10.23 5.62 13.52
C ASN A 16 -10.01 6.74 12.50
N VAL A 17 -9.41 6.45 11.36
CA VAL A 17 -9.09 7.47 10.35
C VAL A 17 -10.00 7.35 9.14
N TRP A 18 -10.13 6.18 8.56
CA TRP A 18 -10.92 5.97 7.36
C TRP A 18 -12.42 6.32 7.52
N PRO A 19 -13.08 6.11 8.69
CA PRO A 19 -14.48 6.50 8.85
C PRO A 19 -14.73 8.01 8.97
N ASP A 20 -13.68 8.82 9.15
CA ASP A 20 -13.82 10.29 9.16
C ASP A 20 -14.45 10.74 7.84
N GLU A 21 -15.45 11.63 7.91
CA GLU A 21 -16.21 12.04 6.73
C GLU A 21 -15.34 12.62 5.62
N ARG A 22 -14.33 13.42 5.96
CA ARG A 22 -13.41 14.01 4.99
C ARG A 22 -12.59 12.95 4.30
N VAL A 23 -12.07 11.99 5.09
CA VAL A 23 -11.26 10.88 4.58
C VAL A 23 -12.11 9.97 3.70
N LYS A 24 -13.30 9.61 4.17
CA LYS A 24 -14.19 8.71 3.44
C LYS A 24 -14.57 9.28 2.08
N LYS A 25 -14.93 10.57 2.02
CA LYS A 25 -15.28 11.23 0.76
C LYS A 25 -14.13 11.23 -0.22
N LEU A 26 -12.91 11.49 0.27
CA LEU A 26 -11.73 11.49 -0.59
C LEU A 26 -11.36 10.08 -1.05
N MET A 27 -11.48 9.09 -0.16
CA MET A 27 -11.20 7.69 -0.54
C MET A 27 -12.17 7.19 -1.60
N ASP A 28 -13.40 7.69 -1.64
CA ASP A 28 -14.38 7.31 -2.65
C ASP A 28 -13.97 7.75 -4.07
N GLU A 29 -13.03 8.69 -4.19
CA GLU A 29 -12.47 9.10 -5.48
C GLU A 29 -11.37 8.17 -5.99
N PHE A 30 -10.97 7.19 -5.20
CA PHE A 30 -9.92 6.24 -5.53
C PHE A 30 -10.46 4.82 -5.56
N ILE A 31 -9.77 3.95 -6.29
CA ILE A 31 -10.00 2.51 -6.20
C ILE A 31 -9.04 1.98 -5.13
N LEU A 32 -9.59 1.48 -4.03
CA LEU A 32 -8.78 0.94 -2.94
C LEU A 32 -8.36 -0.49 -3.25
N VAL A 33 -7.05 -0.72 -3.21
CA VAL A 33 -6.49 -2.07 -3.34
C VAL A 33 -5.63 -2.32 -2.10
N SER A 34 -5.95 -3.35 -1.35
CA SER A 34 -5.21 -3.75 -0.16
C SER A 34 -4.33 -4.95 -0.46
N LEU A 35 -3.03 -4.79 -0.25
CA LEU A 35 -2.03 -5.82 -0.52
C LEU A 35 -1.49 -6.33 0.81
N TYR A 36 -1.82 -7.57 1.15
CA TYR A 36 -1.49 -8.18 2.44
C TYR A 36 -0.11 -8.83 2.36
N VAL A 37 0.87 -8.18 2.98
CA VAL A 37 2.27 -8.62 2.92
C VAL A 37 2.56 -9.84 3.80
N ASP A 38 1.63 -10.20 4.68
CA ASP A 38 1.75 -11.37 5.57
C ASP A 38 0.76 -12.48 5.23
N ASP A 39 0.14 -12.42 4.06
CA ASP A 39 -0.80 -13.45 3.62
C ASP A 39 -0.05 -14.77 3.39
N ARG A 40 -0.48 -15.82 4.09
CA ARG A 40 0.16 -17.15 4.03
C ARG A 40 -0.36 -18.03 2.91
N GLU A 41 -1.35 -17.58 2.17
CA GLU A 41 -1.89 -18.33 1.06
C GLU A 41 -0.81 -18.58 0.02
N LYS A 42 -0.64 -19.84 -0.38
CA LYS A 42 0.35 -20.19 -1.39
C LYS A 42 -0.14 -19.82 -2.78
N LEU A 43 0.74 -19.25 -3.57
CA LEU A 43 0.47 -19.03 -4.98
C LEU A 43 0.37 -20.39 -5.69
N PRO A 44 -0.42 -20.48 -6.77
CA PRO A 44 -0.38 -21.66 -7.63
C PRO A 44 1.06 -21.98 -8.04
N ALA A 45 1.39 -23.27 -8.17
CA ALA A 45 2.77 -23.68 -8.46
C ALA A 45 3.37 -22.96 -9.67
N HIS A 46 2.58 -22.73 -10.72
CA HIS A 46 3.04 -22.06 -11.94
C HIS A 46 3.28 -20.55 -11.76
N LYS A 47 2.85 -19.99 -10.62
CA LYS A 47 3.06 -18.57 -10.27
C LYS A 47 4.13 -18.37 -9.21
N GLN A 48 4.69 -19.45 -8.68
CA GLN A 48 5.81 -19.38 -7.76
C GLN A 48 7.10 -19.22 -8.54
N PHE A 49 8.01 -18.40 -8.04
CA PHE A 49 9.27 -18.15 -8.74
C PHE A 49 10.34 -17.66 -7.77
N THR A 50 11.59 -17.67 -8.23
CA THR A 50 12.69 -17.06 -7.50
C THR A 50 12.96 -15.68 -8.08
N TYR A 51 12.95 -14.68 -7.23
CA TYR A 51 13.19 -13.28 -7.61
C TYR A 51 14.59 -12.85 -7.18
N THR A 52 15.33 -12.21 -8.09
CA THR A 52 16.61 -11.62 -7.77
C THR A 52 16.41 -10.16 -7.38
N THR A 53 16.73 -9.83 -6.13
CA THR A 53 16.53 -8.49 -5.58
C THR A 53 17.59 -7.52 -6.10
N ALA A 54 17.40 -6.22 -5.83
CA ALA A 54 18.33 -5.18 -6.28
C ALA A 54 19.74 -5.37 -5.72
N ASP A 55 19.90 -6.00 -4.55
CA ASP A 55 21.20 -6.29 -3.93
C ASP A 55 21.79 -7.64 -4.38
N SER A 56 21.21 -8.24 -5.43
CA SER A 56 21.62 -9.53 -6.00
C SER A 56 21.32 -10.74 -5.11
N SER A 57 20.53 -10.57 -4.03
CA SER A 57 20.02 -11.68 -3.23
C SER A 57 18.89 -12.39 -3.97
N LYS A 58 18.70 -13.67 -3.70
CA LYS A 58 17.59 -14.43 -4.27
C LYS A 58 16.50 -14.63 -3.23
N LYS A 59 15.26 -14.40 -3.62
CA LYS A 59 14.10 -14.56 -2.77
C LYS A 59 13.11 -15.50 -3.40
N GLU A 60 12.69 -16.52 -2.64
CA GLU A 60 11.64 -17.45 -3.06
C GLU A 60 10.28 -16.79 -2.90
N ILE A 61 9.53 -16.67 -3.99
CA ILE A 61 8.17 -16.12 -3.99
C ILE A 61 7.20 -17.30 -4.03
N VAL A 62 6.69 -17.69 -2.87
CA VAL A 62 5.85 -18.86 -2.68
C VAL A 62 4.43 -18.47 -2.25
N THR A 63 4.30 -17.47 -1.37
CA THR A 63 3.01 -17.03 -0.86
C THR A 63 2.59 -15.69 -1.47
N VAL A 64 1.30 -15.39 -1.35
CA VAL A 64 0.77 -14.06 -1.73
C VAL A 64 1.51 -12.96 -0.98
N GLY A 65 1.75 -13.17 0.33
CA GLY A 65 2.51 -12.21 1.14
C GLY A 65 3.93 -12.01 0.65
N ASP A 66 4.63 -13.07 0.25
CA ASP A 66 5.98 -12.96 -0.32
C ASP A 66 5.98 -12.04 -1.54
N LYS A 67 4.98 -12.20 -2.41
CA LYS A 67 4.85 -11.40 -3.62
C LYS A 67 4.70 -9.91 -3.29
N TRP A 68 3.78 -9.58 -2.41
CA TRP A 68 3.49 -8.17 -2.09
C TRP A 68 4.56 -7.52 -1.22
N ALA A 69 5.16 -8.27 -0.29
CA ALA A 69 6.26 -7.76 0.53
C ALA A 69 7.48 -7.44 -0.34
N THR A 70 7.80 -8.31 -1.29
CA THR A 70 8.89 -8.08 -2.23
C THR A 70 8.60 -6.90 -3.15
N PHE A 71 7.37 -6.81 -3.65
CA PHE A 71 6.93 -5.69 -4.47
C PHE A 71 7.11 -4.36 -3.72
N GLN A 72 6.73 -4.32 -2.44
CA GLN A 72 6.86 -3.11 -1.62
C GLN A 72 8.31 -2.68 -1.47
N VAL A 73 9.18 -3.59 -1.04
CA VAL A 73 10.58 -3.23 -0.76
C VAL A 73 11.34 -2.90 -2.04
N GLU A 74 11.08 -3.60 -3.13
CA GLU A 74 11.81 -3.35 -4.38
C GLU A 74 11.38 -2.04 -5.06
N ASN A 75 10.13 -1.62 -4.90
CA ASN A 75 9.64 -0.41 -5.53
C ASN A 75 9.70 0.82 -4.62
N PHE A 76 9.60 0.65 -3.31
CA PHE A 76 9.51 1.77 -2.37
C PHE A 76 10.58 1.77 -1.29
N GLY A 77 11.38 0.70 -1.18
CA GLY A 77 12.45 0.62 -0.19
C GLY A 77 11.99 0.55 1.26
N VAL A 78 10.71 0.19 1.50
CA VAL A 78 10.10 0.18 2.83
C VAL A 78 9.52 -1.20 3.10
N THR A 79 9.67 -1.68 4.34
CA THR A 79 9.16 -2.98 4.76
C THR A 79 8.06 -2.88 5.81
N SER A 80 7.72 -1.68 6.28
CA SER A 80 6.73 -1.46 7.33
C SER A 80 5.31 -1.27 6.78
N GLN A 81 4.32 -1.56 7.61
CA GLN A 81 2.90 -1.33 7.33
C GLN A 81 2.27 -0.56 8.50
N PRO A 82 1.22 0.23 8.27
CA PRO A 82 0.61 0.50 6.96
C PRO A 82 1.51 1.38 6.09
N TYR A 83 1.39 1.22 4.78
CA TYR A 83 2.11 2.05 3.83
C TYR A 83 1.17 2.33 2.66
N TYR A 84 0.88 3.60 2.42
CA TYR A 84 -0.12 4.03 1.45
C TYR A 84 0.53 4.71 0.27
N VAL A 85 0.10 4.32 -0.91
CA VAL A 85 0.63 4.84 -2.17
C VAL A 85 -0.54 5.25 -3.06
N LEU A 86 -0.51 6.47 -3.58
CA LEU A 86 -1.49 6.95 -4.54
C LEU A 86 -0.84 6.94 -5.92
N ILE A 87 -1.43 6.18 -6.84
CA ILE A 87 -0.91 6.07 -8.19
C ILE A 87 -2.00 6.38 -9.21
N SER A 88 -1.59 6.91 -10.37
CA SER A 88 -2.48 7.12 -11.50
C SER A 88 -2.66 5.83 -12.29
N PRO A 89 -3.67 5.76 -13.20
CA PRO A 89 -3.84 4.59 -14.06
C PRO A 89 -2.61 4.23 -14.91
N ASP A 90 -1.73 5.19 -15.17
CA ASP A 90 -0.47 4.95 -15.89
C ASP A 90 0.69 4.61 -14.94
N GLU A 91 0.37 4.19 -13.71
CA GLU A 91 1.33 3.69 -12.70
C GLU A 91 2.36 4.72 -12.24
N LYS A 92 1.99 6.00 -12.21
CA LYS A 92 2.85 7.07 -11.69
C LYS A 92 2.39 7.50 -10.31
N LEU A 93 3.36 7.77 -9.43
CA LEU A 93 3.06 8.30 -8.10
C LEU A 93 2.46 9.69 -8.23
N LEU A 94 1.37 9.93 -7.48
CA LEU A 94 0.71 11.23 -7.44
C LEU A 94 1.32 12.15 -6.39
N ASN A 95 1.87 11.57 -5.32
CA ASN A 95 2.54 12.31 -4.24
C ASN A 95 3.46 11.37 -3.48
N MET A 96 4.09 11.88 -2.42
CA MET A 96 4.92 11.06 -1.54
C MET A 96 4.04 10.02 -0.83
N PRO A 97 4.46 8.75 -0.75
CA PRO A 97 3.74 7.76 0.04
C PRO A 97 3.60 8.15 1.51
N ALA A 98 2.56 7.64 2.16
CA ALA A 98 2.30 7.90 3.57
C ALA A 98 2.37 6.59 4.37
N ALA A 99 2.81 6.71 5.62
CA ALA A 99 2.82 5.60 6.58
C ALA A 99 1.67 5.77 7.57
N TYR A 100 1.83 5.26 8.81
CA TYR A 100 0.84 5.41 9.85
C TYR A 100 0.63 6.90 10.17
N GLU A 101 -0.59 7.38 10.00
CA GLU A 101 -0.96 8.76 10.29
C GLU A 101 -2.26 8.78 11.08
N PRO A 102 -2.21 8.89 12.42
CA PRO A 102 -3.41 8.87 13.23
C PRO A 102 -4.28 10.12 13.13
N SER A 103 -3.76 11.21 12.55
CA SER A 103 -4.53 12.43 12.32
C SER A 103 -5.39 12.30 11.07
N ALA A 104 -6.72 12.26 11.25
CA ALA A 104 -7.64 12.20 10.11
C ALA A 104 -7.50 13.45 9.23
N ALA A 105 -7.26 14.62 9.83
CA ALA A 105 -7.06 15.86 9.07
C ALA A 105 -5.81 15.79 8.19
N ALA A 106 -4.69 15.31 8.73
CA ALA A 106 -3.45 15.17 7.97
C ALA A 106 -3.60 14.13 6.86
N TYR A 107 -4.26 13.00 7.14
CA TYR A 107 -4.49 11.97 6.14
C TYR A 107 -5.39 12.47 5.01
N ALA A 108 -6.44 13.24 5.36
CA ALA A 108 -7.32 13.86 4.36
C ALA A 108 -6.55 14.83 3.46
N MET A 109 -5.66 15.64 4.05
CA MET A 109 -4.82 16.56 3.28
C MET A 109 -3.90 15.82 2.32
N TRP A 110 -3.34 14.70 2.75
CA TRP A 110 -2.50 13.85 1.91
C TRP A 110 -3.28 13.27 0.73
N LEU A 111 -4.50 12.77 0.98
CA LEU A 111 -5.37 12.27 -0.07
C LEU A 111 -5.75 13.38 -1.05
N GLN A 112 -6.08 14.56 -0.53
CA GLN A 112 -6.44 15.72 -1.37
C GLN A 112 -5.27 16.14 -2.26
N CYS A 113 -4.07 16.13 -1.71
CA CYS A 113 -2.85 16.45 -2.45
C CYS A 113 -2.67 15.52 -3.65
N GLY A 114 -2.85 14.21 -3.45
CA GLY A 114 -2.75 13.24 -4.53
C GLY A 114 -3.85 13.42 -5.57
N LEU A 115 -5.08 13.68 -5.13
CA LEU A 115 -6.20 13.91 -6.03
C LEU A 115 -6.00 15.17 -6.87
N ASP A 116 -5.51 16.26 -6.24
CA ASP A 116 -5.21 17.50 -6.96
C ASP A 116 -4.13 17.28 -8.01
N ALA A 117 -3.10 16.51 -7.69
CA ALA A 117 -2.05 16.19 -8.64
C ALA A 117 -2.59 15.41 -9.84
N PHE A 118 -3.54 14.50 -9.61
CA PHE A 118 -4.19 13.73 -10.67
C PHE A 118 -5.04 14.66 -11.56
N ASN A 119 -5.77 15.60 -10.97
CA ASN A 119 -6.68 16.48 -11.68
C ASN A 119 -5.98 17.61 -12.45
N LYS A 120 -4.70 17.86 -12.19
CA LYS A 120 -3.91 18.90 -12.88
C LYS A 120 -3.43 18.51 -14.27
N LYS A 121 -3.73 17.34 -14.73
CA LYS A 121 -3.31 16.88 -16.06
C LYS A 121 -4.08 17.55 -17.18
#